data_00e88c89a55c16e177b649cc6ca613c5
#
_entry.id   00e88c89a55c16e177b649cc6ca613c5
#
_cell.length_a   1.000
_cell.length_b   1.000
_cell.length_c   1.000
_cell.angle_alpha   90.00
_cell.angle_beta   90.00
_cell.angle_gamma   90.00
#
_symmetry.space_group_name_H-M   'P 1'
#
loop_
_entity.id
_entity.type
_entity.pdbx_description
1 polymer ?
#
loop_
_entity_poly.entity_id
_entity_poly.type
_entity_poly.pdbx_seq_one_letter_code
_entity_poly.pdbx_strand_id
1 'polypeptide(L)'
;MTPKASRGLISPPPLNRRALGLALTRIANVKTSAAFATFGDLPASQARRIGLTGAPGAGKSTLAGMLALARLHRGRLGILAIDPTSPRTGGAILGDRIRMDDLPGSENLFIRSFGSRSASDGLTDNLHELLETMDRFGFDEVIVETVGVGQAELAVRTQVDTLILVIPPDAGDIVQAMKAGIIEIADIFAINKADMPSATKMAADIKRIVALTHRGAQGWVPPVVLTSQSNPDSIQQLSGIVDHHLEWLRSSGELGSRVLARRKYRLQRWFERRVQEMIDREPAAFFQLPHEQQMATLLQKLVELQCGCRAK
;
A
#
# COMPACT_ATOMS: atom_id res chain seq x y z
N MET A 1 1.56 13.66 -33.30
CA MET A 1 0.69 12.46 -33.30
C MET A 1 1.54 11.27 -33.69
N THR A 2 2.11 10.57 -32.74
CA THR A 2 2.79 9.28 -32.96
C THR A 2 1.82 8.19 -32.50
N PRO A 3 1.55 7.15 -33.32
CA PRO A 3 0.58 6.12 -32.97
C PRO A 3 1.13 5.27 -31.83
N LYS A 4 0.31 5.07 -30.78
CA LYS A 4 0.50 4.06 -29.75
C LYS A 4 0.71 2.71 -30.43
N ALA A 5 1.90 2.14 -30.28
CA ALA A 5 2.14 0.74 -30.62
C ALA A 5 1.12 -0.13 -29.88
N SER A 6 0.20 -0.72 -30.61
CA SER A 6 -0.68 -1.78 -30.14
C SER A 6 0.20 -2.92 -29.65
N ARG A 7 0.31 -3.11 -28.32
CA ARG A 7 0.79 -4.37 -27.78
C ARG A 7 -0.12 -5.46 -28.34
N GLY A 8 0.41 -6.29 -29.22
CA GLY A 8 -0.31 -7.45 -29.73
C GLY A 8 -0.88 -8.24 -28.56
N LEU A 9 -2.11 -8.68 -28.71
CA LEU A 9 -2.89 -9.51 -27.77
C LEU A 9 -2.22 -10.89 -27.58
N ILE A 10 -1.04 -10.91 -26.96
CA ILE A 10 -0.52 -12.14 -26.36
C ILE A 10 -1.07 -12.09 -24.94
N SER A 11 -2.08 -12.91 -24.66
CA SER A 11 -2.57 -13.11 -23.30
C SER A 11 -1.37 -13.42 -22.39
N PRO A 12 -1.21 -12.76 -21.26
CA PRO A 12 -0.09 -13.05 -20.36
C PRO A 12 -0.14 -14.55 -19.99
N PRO A 13 1.03 -15.21 -19.82
CA PRO A 13 1.04 -16.61 -19.44
C PRO A 13 0.24 -16.83 -18.16
N PRO A 14 -0.37 -18.02 -17.97
CA PRO A 14 -1.18 -18.29 -16.80
C PRO A 14 -0.38 -18.04 -15.51
N LEU A 15 -1.04 -17.47 -14.48
CA LEU A 15 -0.39 -17.15 -13.21
C LEU A 15 0.02 -18.41 -12.47
N ASN A 16 1.31 -18.58 -12.26
CA ASN A 16 1.80 -19.64 -11.36
C ASN A 16 1.59 -19.23 -9.88
N ARG A 17 0.38 -19.48 -9.36
CA ARG A 17 -0.04 -19.12 -8.00
C ARG A 17 0.87 -19.72 -6.92
N ARG A 18 1.35 -20.96 -7.12
CA ARG A 18 2.25 -21.63 -6.19
C ARG A 18 3.61 -20.94 -6.12
N ALA A 19 4.20 -20.64 -7.26
CA ALA A 19 5.47 -19.92 -7.33
C ALA A 19 5.35 -18.52 -6.70
N LEU A 20 4.30 -17.76 -7.04
CA LEU A 20 4.02 -16.47 -6.44
C LEU A 20 3.85 -16.59 -4.91
N GLY A 21 3.03 -17.54 -4.44
CA GLY A 21 2.81 -17.77 -3.02
C GLY A 21 4.11 -18.07 -2.26
N LEU A 22 5.00 -18.90 -2.81
CA LEU A 22 6.31 -19.19 -2.24
C LEU A 22 7.24 -17.96 -2.25
N ALA A 23 7.28 -17.21 -3.35
CA ALA A 23 8.08 -15.99 -3.46
C ALA A 23 7.65 -14.95 -2.41
N LEU A 24 6.35 -14.66 -2.31
CA LEU A 24 5.80 -13.75 -1.32
C LEU A 24 6.06 -14.21 0.12
N THR A 25 5.95 -15.54 0.41
CA THR A 25 6.27 -16.09 1.74
C THR A 25 7.74 -15.87 2.08
N ARG A 26 8.62 -16.13 1.13
CA ARG A 26 10.06 -15.93 1.31
C ARG A 26 10.35 -14.46 1.63
N ILE A 27 9.84 -13.54 0.82
CA ILE A 27 10.04 -12.09 1.02
C ILE A 27 9.48 -11.63 2.36
N ALA A 28 8.27 -12.03 2.72
CA ALA A 28 7.66 -11.63 3.99
C ALA A 28 8.44 -12.10 5.24
N ASN A 29 9.23 -13.18 5.13
CA ASN A 29 9.95 -13.78 6.25
C ASN A 29 11.46 -13.49 6.27
N VAL A 30 11.99 -12.91 5.20
CA VAL A 30 13.42 -12.57 5.11
C VAL A 30 13.69 -11.26 5.85
N LYS A 31 14.88 -11.14 6.46
CA LYS A 31 15.37 -9.87 6.98
C LYS A 31 15.48 -8.85 5.84
N THR A 32 15.10 -7.62 6.11
CA THR A 32 14.99 -6.56 5.08
C THR A 32 16.28 -6.35 4.30
N SER A 33 17.44 -6.45 4.97
CA SER A 33 18.75 -6.34 4.30
C SER A 33 18.98 -7.40 3.23
N ALA A 34 18.49 -8.64 3.45
CA ALA A 34 18.60 -9.73 2.48
C ALA A 34 17.52 -9.64 1.38
N ALA A 35 16.33 -9.13 1.71
CA ALA A 35 15.27 -8.88 0.72
C ALA A 35 15.74 -7.86 -0.33
N PHE A 36 16.35 -6.76 0.11
CA PHE A 36 16.88 -5.73 -0.79
C PHE A 36 17.94 -6.26 -1.77
N ALA A 37 18.82 -7.15 -1.31
CA ALA A 37 19.86 -7.75 -2.13
C ALA A 37 19.31 -8.74 -3.18
N THR A 38 18.10 -9.26 -2.98
CA THR A 38 17.49 -10.26 -3.87
C THR A 38 16.92 -9.63 -5.15
N PHE A 39 16.59 -8.32 -5.10
CA PHE A 39 16.03 -7.60 -6.24
C PHE A 39 17.12 -6.77 -6.92
N GLY A 40 17.60 -7.26 -8.07
CA GLY A 40 18.45 -6.51 -9.00
C GLY A 40 17.70 -5.33 -9.64
N ASP A 41 17.82 -5.18 -10.96
CA ASP A 41 17.16 -4.11 -11.71
C ASP A 41 15.65 -4.10 -11.53
N LEU A 42 15.08 -2.89 -11.49
CA LEU A 42 13.64 -2.67 -11.37
C LEU A 42 12.92 -3.34 -12.55
N PRO A 43 11.72 -3.91 -12.31
CA PRO A 43 10.92 -4.46 -13.40
C PRO A 43 10.58 -3.38 -14.42
N ALA A 44 10.56 -3.75 -15.69
CA ALA A 44 10.30 -2.84 -16.81
C ALA A 44 8.90 -2.20 -16.76
N SER A 45 7.95 -2.83 -16.08
CA SER A 45 6.59 -2.34 -15.86
C SER A 45 6.22 -2.49 -14.39
N GLN A 46 5.61 -1.46 -13.83
CA GLN A 46 5.04 -1.49 -12.48
C GLN A 46 3.52 -1.56 -12.57
N ALA A 47 2.92 -2.42 -11.73
CA ALA A 47 1.49 -2.46 -11.53
C ALA A 47 0.99 -1.11 -10.99
N ARG A 48 -0.23 -0.72 -11.36
CA ARG A 48 -0.92 0.39 -10.71
C ARG A 48 -1.23 0.00 -9.27
N ARG A 49 -0.96 0.88 -8.33
CA ARG A 49 -1.10 0.59 -6.90
C ARG A 49 -2.20 1.44 -6.30
N ILE A 50 -3.23 0.78 -5.78
CA ILE A 50 -4.40 1.42 -5.16
C ILE A 50 -4.39 1.08 -3.68
N GLY A 51 -4.27 2.08 -2.80
CA GLY A 51 -4.35 1.90 -1.36
C GLY A 51 -5.77 2.08 -0.84
N LEU A 52 -6.22 1.19 0.03
CA LEU A 52 -7.43 1.37 0.84
C LEU A 52 -7.03 1.45 2.30
N THR A 53 -7.39 2.54 2.95
CA THR A 53 -7.16 2.76 4.37
C THR A 53 -8.43 3.33 5.04
N GLY A 54 -8.46 3.37 6.35
CA GLY A 54 -9.61 3.88 7.12
C GLY A 54 -9.85 3.07 8.39
N ALA A 55 -10.77 3.51 9.23
CA ALA A 55 -11.04 2.91 10.53
C ALA A 55 -11.39 1.41 10.47
N PRO A 56 -11.10 0.63 11.53
CA PRO A 56 -11.61 -0.72 11.67
C PRO A 56 -13.14 -0.74 11.52
N GLY A 57 -13.68 -1.76 10.85
CA GLY A 57 -15.13 -1.87 10.63
C GLY A 57 -15.71 -0.97 9.53
N ALA A 58 -14.91 -0.13 8.87
CA ALA A 58 -15.37 0.70 7.73
C ALA A 58 -15.77 -0.11 6.49
N GLY A 59 -15.48 -1.41 6.45
CA GLY A 59 -15.81 -2.29 5.32
C GLY A 59 -14.77 -2.27 4.20
N LYS A 60 -13.52 -1.96 4.53
CA LYS A 60 -12.40 -1.90 3.57
C LYS A 60 -12.22 -3.19 2.78
N SER A 61 -12.17 -4.34 3.46
CA SER A 61 -11.96 -5.64 2.82
C SER A 61 -13.08 -5.99 1.83
N THR A 62 -14.34 -5.71 2.21
CA THR A 62 -15.48 -5.88 1.31
C THR A 62 -15.37 -4.96 0.11
N LEU A 63 -15.05 -3.67 0.34
CA LEU A 63 -14.86 -2.70 -0.73
C LEU A 63 -13.69 -3.06 -1.64
N ALA A 64 -12.57 -3.54 -1.08
CA ALA A 64 -11.42 -4.02 -1.85
C ALA A 64 -11.80 -5.17 -2.80
N GLY A 65 -12.55 -6.15 -2.29
CA GLY A 65 -13.05 -7.26 -3.09
C GLY A 65 -13.98 -6.81 -4.22
N MET A 66 -14.95 -5.95 -3.92
CA MET A 66 -15.89 -5.43 -4.91
C MET A 66 -15.18 -4.56 -5.97
N LEU A 67 -14.25 -3.70 -5.56
CA LEU A 67 -13.44 -2.89 -6.46
C LEU A 67 -12.56 -3.78 -7.35
N ALA A 68 -11.98 -4.83 -6.80
CA ALA A 68 -11.20 -5.80 -7.56
C ALA A 68 -12.04 -6.47 -8.65
N LEU A 69 -13.24 -6.96 -8.31
CA LEU A 69 -14.15 -7.57 -9.27
C LEU A 69 -14.56 -6.59 -10.39
N ALA A 70 -14.87 -5.34 -10.04
CA ALA A 70 -15.20 -4.29 -11.02
C ALA A 70 -14.04 -3.99 -11.97
N ARG A 71 -12.79 -4.29 -11.58
CA ARG A 71 -11.56 -3.96 -12.32
C ARG A 71 -10.87 -5.16 -13.00
N LEU A 72 -11.32 -6.39 -12.77
CA LEU A 72 -10.71 -7.60 -13.34
C LEU A 72 -10.64 -7.61 -14.88
N HIS A 73 -11.54 -6.90 -15.55
CA HIS A 73 -11.53 -6.77 -17.01
C HIS A 73 -10.30 -6.01 -17.54
N ARG A 74 -9.51 -5.37 -16.65
CA ARG A 74 -8.32 -4.56 -17.00
C ARG A 74 -7.03 -5.37 -17.03
N GLY A 75 -7.07 -6.62 -16.57
CA GLY A 75 -5.92 -7.49 -16.54
C GLY A 75 -5.79 -8.26 -15.22
N ARG A 76 -4.57 -8.61 -14.88
CA ARG A 76 -4.27 -9.35 -13.65
C ARG A 76 -4.26 -8.43 -12.44
N LEU A 77 -5.05 -8.76 -11.42
CA LEU A 77 -5.22 -7.97 -10.22
C LEU A 77 -4.82 -8.74 -8.95
N GLY A 78 -4.06 -8.07 -8.07
CA GLY A 78 -3.72 -8.58 -6.76
C GLY A 78 -4.35 -7.78 -5.64
N ILE A 79 -4.72 -8.44 -4.52
CA ILE A 79 -5.04 -7.79 -3.26
C ILE A 79 -4.02 -8.24 -2.23
N LEU A 80 -3.30 -7.27 -1.64
CA LEU A 80 -2.42 -7.48 -0.49
C LEU A 80 -3.04 -6.81 0.73
N ALA A 81 -3.55 -7.60 1.66
CA ALA A 81 -4.10 -7.11 2.92
C ALA A 81 -3.01 -7.12 4.00
N ILE A 82 -2.81 -5.97 4.65
CA ILE A 82 -1.86 -5.83 5.77
C ILE A 82 -2.67 -5.80 7.06
N ASP A 83 -2.66 -6.90 7.77
CA ASP A 83 -3.42 -7.08 9.01
C ASP A 83 -2.56 -6.83 10.25
N PRO A 84 -3.16 -6.40 11.39
CA PRO A 84 -2.41 -6.37 12.64
C PRO A 84 -1.94 -7.77 12.98
N THR A 85 -0.68 -7.87 13.41
CA THR A 85 -0.17 -9.15 13.92
C THR A 85 -0.85 -9.54 15.21
N SER A 86 -1.29 -10.80 15.31
CA SER A 86 -1.69 -11.36 16.59
C SER A 86 -0.51 -11.36 17.55
N PRO A 87 -0.61 -10.76 18.75
CA PRO A 87 0.46 -10.79 19.75
C PRO A 87 0.88 -12.21 20.16
N ARG A 88 -0.01 -13.19 19.99
CA ARG A 88 0.20 -14.59 20.37
C ARG A 88 0.85 -15.45 19.29
N THR A 89 0.51 -15.23 18.04
CA THR A 89 0.92 -16.12 16.93
C THR A 89 1.87 -15.48 15.94
N GLY A 90 2.04 -14.14 15.99
CA GLY A 90 2.83 -13.38 15.01
C GLY A 90 2.29 -13.44 13.57
N GLY A 91 1.10 -14.03 13.38
CA GLY A 91 0.43 -14.14 12.08
C GLY A 91 -0.73 -13.15 11.91
N ALA A 92 -1.20 -12.98 10.69
CA ALA A 92 -2.38 -12.18 10.38
C ALA A 92 -3.62 -12.74 11.11
N ILE A 93 -4.50 -11.85 11.58
CA ILE A 93 -5.74 -12.26 12.24
C ILE A 93 -6.67 -12.84 11.17
N LEU A 94 -7.00 -14.13 11.28
CA LEU A 94 -7.73 -14.94 10.29
C LEU A 94 -9.13 -14.39 9.89
N GLY A 95 -9.70 -13.47 10.65
CA GLY A 95 -11.11 -13.05 10.47
C GLY A 95 -11.41 -12.36 9.12
N ASP A 96 -10.46 -11.67 8.50
CA ASP A 96 -10.70 -10.97 7.24
C ASP A 96 -10.42 -11.85 6.01
N ARG A 97 -9.65 -12.92 6.15
CA ARG A 97 -9.34 -13.86 5.06
C ARG A 97 -10.57 -14.63 4.57
N ILE A 98 -11.46 -15.01 5.47
CA ILE A 98 -12.69 -15.76 5.16
C ILE A 98 -13.66 -14.95 4.29
N ARG A 99 -13.65 -13.62 4.41
CA ARG A 99 -14.55 -12.75 3.63
C ARG A 99 -14.12 -12.55 2.19
N MET A 100 -12.85 -12.79 1.88
CA MET A 100 -12.30 -12.64 0.52
C MET A 100 -12.26 -13.97 -0.24
N ASP A 101 -12.35 -15.12 0.46
CA ASP A 101 -12.37 -16.46 -0.16
C ASP A 101 -13.67 -16.71 -0.95
N ASP A 102 -14.75 -15.94 -0.69
CA ASP A 102 -16.03 -16.02 -1.41
C ASP A 102 -16.00 -15.33 -2.79
N LEU A 103 -14.91 -14.67 -3.17
CA LEU A 103 -14.79 -14.07 -4.50
C LEU A 103 -14.62 -15.14 -5.57
N PRO A 104 -15.38 -15.10 -6.67
CA PRO A 104 -15.27 -16.06 -7.76
C PRO A 104 -13.82 -16.23 -8.17
N GLY A 105 -13.36 -17.48 -8.25
CA GLY A 105 -11.97 -17.85 -8.55
C GLY A 105 -11.56 -17.45 -9.96
N SER A 106 -11.45 -16.15 -10.22
CA SER A 106 -10.87 -15.67 -11.45
C SER A 106 -9.38 -16.03 -11.49
N GLU A 107 -8.93 -16.63 -12.58
CA GLU A 107 -7.52 -16.94 -12.80
C GLU A 107 -6.62 -15.68 -12.71
N ASN A 108 -7.20 -14.51 -12.94
CA ASN A 108 -6.53 -13.22 -12.92
C ASN A 108 -6.57 -12.50 -11.57
N LEU A 109 -7.22 -13.06 -10.54
CA LEU A 109 -7.26 -12.48 -9.20
C LEU A 109 -6.39 -13.28 -8.22
N PHE A 110 -5.52 -12.58 -7.49
CA PHE A 110 -4.71 -13.14 -6.42
C PHE A 110 -4.88 -12.34 -5.14
N ILE A 111 -5.19 -13.02 -4.02
CA ILE A 111 -5.45 -12.38 -2.73
C ILE A 111 -4.52 -12.98 -1.68
N ARG A 112 -3.91 -12.11 -0.87
CA ARG A 112 -3.05 -12.54 0.22
C ARG A 112 -2.99 -11.55 1.36
N SER A 113 -3.08 -12.05 2.60
CA SER A 113 -2.87 -11.28 3.83
C SER A 113 -1.45 -11.45 4.38
N PHE A 114 -0.93 -10.38 4.96
CA PHE A 114 0.34 -10.32 5.67
C PHE A 114 0.15 -9.68 7.04
N GLY A 115 0.84 -10.19 8.06
CA GLY A 115 0.87 -9.52 9.35
C GLY A 115 1.79 -8.29 9.34
N SER A 116 1.37 -7.21 9.98
CA SER A 116 2.25 -6.06 10.26
C SER A 116 3.24 -6.46 11.35
N ARG A 117 4.39 -7.01 10.98
CA ARG A 117 5.43 -7.41 11.94
C ARG A 117 6.25 -6.18 12.31
N SER A 118 6.26 -5.83 13.59
CA SER A 118 7.21 -4.92 14.26
C SER A 118 7.54 -3.57 13.59
N ALA A 119 6.92 -3.19 12.48
CA ALA A 119 7.16 -1.91 11.89
C ALA A 119 6.53 -0.79 12.73
N SER A 120 7.31 0.20 13.09
CA SER A 120 6.85 1.40 13.79
C SER A 120 5.77 2.17 13.02
N ASP A 121 5.63 1.89 11.72
CA ASP A 121 4.69 2.52 10.81
C ASP A 121 3.44 1.68 10.50
N GLY A 122 3.25 0.52 11.15
CA GLY A 122 2.07 -0.33 10.98
C GLY A 122 1.96 -1.06 9.64
N LEU A 123 2.96 -0.97 8.77
CA LEU A 123 3.06 -1.76 7.54
C LEU A 123 3.88 -3.04 7.77
N THR A 124 3.78 -3.98 6.85
CA THR A 124 4.73 -5.10 6.83
C THR A 124 6.08 -4.61 6.32
N ASP A 125 7.14 -5.11 6.96
CA ASP A 125 8.50 -4.66 6.76
C ASP A 125 8.98 -4.64 5.32
N ASN A 126 8.58 -5.60 4.52
CA ASN A 126 9.00 -5.80 3.14
C ASN A 126 7.88 -5.48 2.14
N LEU A 127 6.94 -4.58 2.46
CA LEU A 127 5.82 -4.26 1.55
C LEU A 127 6.29 -3.84 0.16
N HIS A 128 7.36 -3.06 0.08
CA HIS A 128 7.91 -2.64 -1.20
C HIS A 128 8.34 -3.83 -2.06
N GLU A 129 9.07 -4.76 -1.48
CA GLU A 129 9.56 -5.99 -2.12
C GLU A 129 8.42 -6.96 -2.47
N LEU A 130 7.36 -6.99 -1.65
CA LEU A 130 6.13 -7.73 -1.97
C LEU A 130 5.47 -7.14 -3.22
N LEU A 131 5.34 -5.81 -3.31
CA LEU A 131 4.79 -5.11 -4.47
C LEU A 131 5.66 -5.30 -5.72
N GLU A 132 7.00 -5.23 -5.61
CA GLU A 132 7.90 -5.56 -6.72
C GLU A 132 7.77 -7.03 -7.17
N THR A 133 7.50 -7.95 -6.25
CA THR A 133 7.23 -9.35 -6.59
C THR A 133 5.96 -9.44 -7.45
N MET A 134 4.91 -8.71 -7.09
CA MET A 134 3.69 -8.65 -7.92
C MET A 134 3.99 -8.09 -9.32
N ASP A 135 4.80 -7.02 -9.42
CA ASP A 135 5.23 -6.45 -10.71
C ASP A 135 5.94 -7.51 -11.58
N ARG A 136 6.85 -8.31 -10.99
CA ARG A 136 7.60 -9.37 -11.69
C ARG A 136 6.73 -10.54 -12.15
N PHE A 137 5.63 -10.81 -11.44
CA PHE A 137 4.64 -11.81 -11.84
C PHE A 137 3.59 -11.27 -12.81
N GLY A 138 3.78 -10.03 -13.31
CA GLY A 138 2.98 -9.45 -14.38
C GLY A 138 1.59 -9.02 -13.94
N PHE A 139 1.44 -8.50 -12.73
CA PHE A 139 0.21 -7.85 -12.29
C PHE A 139 0.07 -6.49 -12.96
N ASP A 140 -1.15 -6.16 -13.41
CA ASP A 140 -1.50 -4.88 -13.98
C ASP A 140 -1.92 -3.90 -12.89
N GLU A 141 -2.59 -4.40 -11.84
CA GLU A 141 -3.05 -3.63 -10.70
C GLU A 141 -2.86 -4.38 -9.38
N VAL A 142 -2.52 -3.66 -8.31
CA VAL A 142 -2.45 -4.19 -6.95
C VAL A 142 -3.21 -3.26 -6.00
N ILE A 143 -4.20 -3.83 -5.30
CA ILE A 143 -4.88 -3.17 -4.20
C ILE A 143 -4.13 -3.50 -2.91
N VAL A 144 -3.73 -2.49 -2.15
CA VAL A 144 -3.12 -2.62 -0.83
C VAL A 144 -4.13 -2.18 0.21
N GLU A 145 -4.62 -3.11 1.00
CA GLU A 145 -5.52 -2.82 2.12
C GLU A 145 -4.72 -2.74 3.41
N THR A 146 -4.94 -1.69 4.21
CA THR A 146 -4.31 -1.51 5.52
C THR A 146 -5.35 -1.42 6.63
N VAL A 147 -4.92 -1.77 7.84
CA VAL A 147 -5.76 -1.67 9.05
C VAL A 147 -5.71 -0.26 9.58
N GLY A 148 -6.34 0.70 9.07
CA GLY A 148 -6.34 2.10 9.47
C GLY A 148 -6.19 2.41 10.97
N VAL A 149 -4.96 2.47 11.45
CA VAL A 149 -4.61 2.89 12.81
C VAL A 149 -3.33 3.75 12.78
N GLY A 150 -3.49 5.03 12.51
CA GLY A 150 -2.44 6.04 12.70
C GLY A 150 -1.33 6.02 11.66
N GLN A 151 -0.14 5.60 12.03
CA GLN A 151 1.09 5.70 11.21
C GLN A 151 1.04 4.88 9.90
N ALA A 152 0.26 3.79 9.85
CA ALA A 152 0.13 2.94 8.65
C ALA A 152 -0.45 3.69 7.44
N GLU A 153 -1.29 4.68 7.68
CA GLU A 153 -1.94 5.47 6.63
C GLU A 153 -0.96 6.39 5.92
N LEU A 154 -0.05 7.02 6.68
CA LEU A 154 1.03 7.84 6.11
C LEU A 154 2.02 6.99 5.33
N ALA A 155 2.36 5.82 5.86
CA ALA A 155 3.31 4.93 5.23
C ALA A 155 2.76 4.30 3.94
N VAL A 156 1.49 3.86 3.91
CA VAL A 156 0.87 3.31 2.68
C VAL A 156 0.79 4.37 1.58
N ARG A 157 0.59 5.65 1.92
CA ARG A 157 0.58 6.76 0.96
C ARG A 157 1.82 6.78 0.08
N THR A 158 2.98 6.46 0.64
CA THR A 158 4.24 6.42 -0.10
C THR A 158 4.35 5.22 -1.04
N GLN A 159 3.55 4.17 -0.84
CA GLN A 159 3.65 2.91 -1.59
C GLN A 159 2.64 2.80 -2.74
N VAL A 160 1.63 3.68 -2.77
CA VAL A 160 0.52 3.58 -3.75
C VAL A 160 0.44 4.80 -4.67
N ASP A 161 -0.23 4.63 -5.80
CA ASP A 161 -0.48 5.70 -6.77
C ASP A 161 -1.76 6.46 -6.40
N THR A 162 -2.80 5.76 -5.96
CA THR A 162 -4.06 6.32 -5.51
C THR A 162 -4.38 5.83 -4.12
N LEU A 163 -4.63 6.72 -3.17
CA LEU A 163 -5.05 6.38 -1.81
C LEU A 163 -6.53 6.70 -1.60
N ILE A 164 -7.31 5.69 -1.28
CA ILE A 164 -8.73 5.79 -0.96
C ILE A 164 -8.88 5.72 0.56
N LEU A 165 -9.41 6.78 1.18
CA LEU A 165 -9.79 6.76 2.59
C LEU A 165 -11.25 6.32 2.70
N VAL A 166 -11.46 5.17 3.34
CA VAL A 166 -12.79 4.57 3.55
C VAL A 166 -13.32 5.00 4.91
N ILE A 167 -14.44 5.69 4.90
CA ILE A 167 -15.07 6.28 6.10
C ILE A 167 -16.45 5.64 6.27
N PRO A 168 -16.77 5.06 7.44
CA PRO A 168 -18.12 4.63 7.75
C PRO A 168 -19.00 5.82 8.15
N PRO A 169 -20.32 5.76 7.93
CA PRO A 169 -21.24 6.89 8.16
C PRO A 169 -21.41 7.30 9.62
N ASP A 170 -21.13 6.38 10.52
CA ASP A 170 -21.27 6.51 11.98
C ASP A 170 -19.94 6.82 12.69
N ALA A 171 -18.90 7.13 11.92
CA ALA A 171 -17.60 7.53 12.48
C ALA A 171 -17.74 8.88 13.24
N GLY A 172 -18.04 8.80 14.53
CA GLY A 172 -18.03 9.97 15.42
C GLY A 172 -16.68 10.67 15.53
N ASP A 173 -15.63 10.05 15.02
CA ASP A 173 -14.23 10.45 15.15
C ASP A 173 -13.61 11.06 13.87
N ILE A 174 -14.42 11.68 12.99
CA ILE A 174 -13.87 12.49 11.88
C ILE A 174 -12.87 13.51 12.40
N VAL A 175 -13.13 14.09 13.58
CA VAL A 175 -12.24 15.05 14.23
C VAL A 175 -10.89 14.41 14.58
N GLN A 176 -10.84 13.12 14.89
CA GLN A 176 -9.56 12.42 15.13
C GLN A 176 -8.83 12.14 13.81
N ALA A 177 -9.52 11.76 12.75
CA ALA A 177 -8.94 11.59 11.41
C ALA A 177 -8.39 12.94 10.87
N MET A 178 -9.07 14.05 11.16
CA MET A 178 -8.57 15.40 10.85
C MET A 178 -7.30 15.75 11.63
N LYS A 179 -7.26 15.42 12.92
CA LYS A 179 -6.08 15.66 13.77
C LYS A 179 -4.87 14.84 13.38
N ALA A 180 -5.08 13.66 12.78
CA ALA A 180 -4.00 12.77 12.34
C ALA A 180 -3.40 13.13 10.96
N GLY A 181 -3.87 14.21 10.28
CA GLY A 181 -3.39 14.58 8.95
C GLY A 181 -3.81 13.61 7.82
N ILE A 182 -4.67 12.64 8.13
CA ILE A 182 -5.06 11.58 7.18
C ILE A 182 -5.89 12.14 6.04
N ILE A 183 -6.67 13.21 6.30
CA ILE A 183 -7.48 13.87 5.29
C ILE A 183 -6.63 14.53 4.20
N GLU A 184 -5.44 15.02 4.56
CA GLU A 184 -4.53 15.70 3.63
C GLU A 184 -3.83 14.77 2.65
N ILE A 185 -3.76 13.47 2.98
CA ILE A 185 -3.04 12.48 2.16
C ILE A 185 -3.94 11.64 1.24
N ALA A 186 -5.27 11.68 1.44
CA ALA A 186 -6.21 10.92 0.64
C ALA A 186 -6.41 11.55 -0.73
N ASP A 187 -6.42 10.70 -1.77
CA ASP A 187 -6.75 11.12 -3.13
C ASP A 187 -8.25 10.99 -3.41
N ILE A 188 -8.95 10.11 -2.71
CA ILE A 188 -10.38 9.84 -2.84
C ILE A 188 -10.95 9.54 -1.46
N PHE A 189 -12.13 10.07 -1.17
CA PHE A 189 -12.91 9.73 0.03
C PHE A 189 -14.06 8.82 -0.36
N ALA A 190 -14.13 7.61 0.19
CA ALA A 190 -15.22 6.69 0.03
C ALA A 190 -16.04 6.60 1.32
N ILE A 191 -17.24 7.20 1.33
CA ILE A 191 -18.20 7.02 2.41
C ILE A 191 -18.88 5.69 2.16
N ASN A 192 -18.43 4.66 2.85
CA ASN A 192 -18.93 3.29 2.65
C ASN A 192 -20.18 3.04 3.49
N LYS A 193 -20.91 1.96 3.21
CA LYS A 193 -22.22 1.67 3.81
C LYS A 193 -23.23 2.83 3.58
N ALA A 194 -23.28 3.31 2.34
CA ALA A 194 -24.10 4.45 1.96
C ALA A 194 -25.62 4.19 2.05
N ASP A 195 -26.03 2.97 2.30
CA ASP A 195 -27.38 2.56 2.68
C ASP A 195 -27.80 3.06 4.09
N MET A 196 -26.84 3.47 4.92
CA MET A 196 -27.14 4.04 6.24
C MET A 196 -27.59 5.51 6.14
N PRO A 197 -28.61 5.94 6.94
CA PRO A 197 -29.16 7.30 6.87
C PRO A 197 -28.13 8.42 7.08
N SER A 198 -27.09 8.17 7.89
CA SER A 198 -26.04 9.15 8.22
C SER A 198 -25.04 9.39 7.10
N ALA A 199 -25.02 8.54 6.05
CA ALA A 199 -24.01 8.59 4.99
C ALA A 199 -24.00 9.90 4.20
N THR A 200 -25.19 10.43 3.87
CA THR A 200 -25.32 11.69 3.13
C THR A 200 -24.80 12.89 3.95
N LYS A 201 -25.08 12.91 5.26
CA LYS A 201 -24.57 13.95 6.15
C LYS A 201 -23.03 13.88 6.23
N MET A 202 -22.50 12.68 6.44
CA MET A 202 -21.07 12.43 6.47
C MET A 202 -20.39 12.90 5.19
N ALA A 203 -20.94 12.57 4.02
CA ALA A 203 -20.40 13.02 2.73
C ALA A 203 -20.40 14.55 2.60
N ALA A 204 -21.45 15.24 3.09
CA ALA A 204 -21.53 16.69 3.09
C ALA A 204 -20.46 17.32 4.01
N ASP A 205 -20.23 16.75 5.18
CA ASP A 205 -19.23 17.22 6.13
C ASP A 205 -17.81 17.06 5.56
N ILE A 206 -17.49 15.91 4.98
CA ILE A 206 -16.18 15.69 4.31
C ILE A 206 -16.00 16.63 3.12
N LYS A 207 -17.02 16.83 2.27
CA LYS A 207 -16.95 17.77 1.14
C LYS A 207 -16.64 19.19 1.63
N ARG A 208 -17.23 19.63 2.75
CA ARG A 208 -16.95 20.93 3.34
C ARG A 208 -15.49 21.05 3.78
N ILE A 209 -14.96 20.02 4.41
CA ILE A 209 -13.55 19.98 4.85
C ILE A 209 -12.62 20.05 3.65
N VAL A 210 -12.83 19.20 2.64
CA VAL A 210 -12.03 19.19 1.41
C VAL A 210 -12.05 20.57 0.74
N ALA A 211 -13.21 21.23 0.67
CA ALA A 211 -13.32 22.58 0.11
C ALA A 211 -12.54 23.64 0.90
N LEU A 212 -12.37 23.46 2.21
CA LEU A 212 -11.58 24.37 3.05
C LEU A 212 -10.09 24.14 2.90
N THR A 213 -9.63 22.89 2.86
CA THR A 213 -8.21 22.52 2.78
C THR A 213 -7.63 22.74 1.39
N HIS A 214 -8.45 22.68 0.33
CA HIS A 214 -8.01 22.81 -1.07
C HIS A 214 -8.42 24.16 -1.71
N ARG A 215 -8.71 25.18 -0.92
CA ARG A 215 -9.02 26.52 -1.45
C ARG A 215 -7.85 27.07 -2.25
N GLY A 216 -8.09 27.32 -3.55
CA GLY A 216 -7.07 27.91 -4.44
C GLY A 216 -5.99 26.94 -4.91
N ALA A 217 -6.07 25.65 -4.60
CA ALA A 217 -5.12 24.65 -5.06
C ALA A 217 -5.25 24.45 -6.57
N GLN A 218 -4.15 24.66 -7.28
CA GLN A 218 -3.99 24.20 -8.66
C GLN A 218 -3.56 22.73 -8.61
N GLY A 219 -4.51 21.79 -8.59
CA GLY A 219 -4.18 20.38 -8.46
C GLY A 219 -5.40 19.46 -8.37
N TRP A 220 -5.15 18.23 -7.96
CA TRP A 220 -6.21 17.28 -7.70
C TRP A 220 -7.01 17.66 -6.46
N VAL A 221 -8.32 17.82 -6.63
CA VAL A 221 -9.24 17.99 -5.50
C VAL A 221 -9.87 16.63 -5.21
N PRO A 222 -9.65 16.03 -4.03
CA PRO A 222 -10.16 14.70 -3.71
C PRO A 222 -11.69 14.64 -3.78
N PRO A 223 -12.28 13.79 -4.63
CA PRO A 223 -13.73 13.60 -4.67
C PRO A 223 -14.22 12.79 -3.47
N VAL A 224 -15.48 13.03 -3.08
CA VAL A 224 -16.20 12.29 -2.03
C VAL A 224 -17.28 11.45 -2.69
N VAL A 225 -17.19 10.15 -2.55
CA VAL A 225 -18.07 9.15 -3.20
C VAL A 225 -18.81 8.35 -2.15
N LEU A 226 -20.10 8.14 -2.38
CA LEU A 226 -20.92 7.20 -1.60
C LEU A 226 -20.77 5.80 -2.17
N THR A 227 -20.40 4.82 -1.35
CA THR A 227 -20.28 3.40 -1.76
C THR A 227 -21.10 2.50 -0.88
N SER A 228 -21.74 1.48 -1.47
CA SER A 228 -22.47 0.45 -0.74
C SER A 228 -22.38 -0.90 -1.42
N GLN A 229 -22.31 -1.95 -0.61
CA GLN A 229 -22.37 -3.34 -1.11
C GLN A 229 -23.69 -3.64 -1.83
N SER A 230 -24.78 -2.99 -1.43
CA SER A 230 -26.12 -3.14 -2.04
C SER A 230 -26.27 -2.36 -3.36
N ASN A 231 -25.30 -1.51 -3.72
CA ASN A 231 -25.33 -0.71 -4.94
C ASN A 231 -24.05 -0.90 -5.78
N PRO A 232 -24.02 -1.87 -6.70
CA PRO A 232 -22.87 -2.12 -7.57
C PRO A 232 -22.45 -0.92 -8.43
N ASP A 233 -23.38 -0.06 -8.85
CA ASP A 233 -23.07 1.13 -9.64
C ASP A 233 -22.19 2.11 -8.88
N SER A 234 -22.33 2.18 -7.56
CA SER A 234 -21.46 3.00 -6.72
C SER A 234 -20.00 2.54 -6.75
N ILE A 235 -19.77 1.25 -6.92
CA ILE A 235 -18.44 0.66 -7.04
C ILE A 235 -17.85 0.94 -8.44
N GLN A 236 -18.68 0.88 -9.48
CA GLN A 236 -18.27 1.26 -10.84
C GLN A 236 -17.91 2.75 -10.90
N GLN A 237 -18.68 3.60 -10.23
CA GLN A 237 -18.35 5.02 -10.10
C GLN A 237 -17.00 5.23 -9.40
N LEU A 238 -16.74 4.55 -8.27
CA LEU A 238 -15.44 4.60 -7.58
C LEU A 238 -14.31 4.13 -8.50
N SER A 239 -14.51 3.02 -9.23
CA SER A 239 -13.55 2.50 -10.20
C SER A 239 -13.22 3.54 -11.28
N GLY A 240 -14.23 4.22 -11.83
CA GLY A 240 -14.03 5.30 -12.80
C GLY A 240 -13.24 6.49 -12.25
N ILE A 241 -13.50 6.86 -11.00
CA ILE A 241 -12.76 7.95 -10.32
C ILE A 241 -11.30 7.57 -10.10
N VAL A 242 -11.00 6.32 -9.74
CA VAL A 242 -9.61 5.82 -9.65
C VAL A 242 -8.91 5.97 -11.01
N ASP A 243 -9.57 5.66 -12.12
CA ASP A 243 -8.96 5.83 -13.44
C ASP A 243 -8.70 7.30 -13.77
N HIS A 244 -9.66 8.16 -13.49
CA HIS A 244 -9.52 9.60 -13.70
C HIS A 244 -8.36 10.17 -12.88
N HIS A 245 -8.20 9.74 -11.63
CA HIS A 245 -7.05 10.14 -10.82
C HIS A 245 -5.72 9.64 -11.41
N LEU A 246 -5.66 8.39 -11.86
CA LEU A 246 -4.46 7.84 -12.49
C LEU A 246 -4.11 8.56 -13.81
N GLU A 247 -5.09 8.99 -14.56
CA GLU A 247 -4.90 9.78 -15.78
C GLU A 247 -4.38 11.19 -15.43
N TRP A 248 -4.96 11.82 -14.41
CA TRP A 248 -4.48 13.09 -13.90
C TRP A 248 -3.01 13.00 -13.42
N LEU A 249 -2.65 11.95 -12.67
CA LEU A 249 -1.26 11.75 -12.23
C LEU A 249 -0.27 11.66 -13.40
N ARG A 250 -0.69 11.07 -14.52
CA ARG A 250 0.16 10.97 -15.72
C ARG A 250 0.27 12.30 -16.45
N SER A 251 -0.84 12.98 -16.63
CA SER A 251 -0.90 14.24 -17.39
C SER A 251 -0.25 15.40 -16.65
N SER A 252 -0.33 15.44 -15.32
CA SER A 252 0.30 16.47 -14.48
C SER A 252 1.78 16.22 -14.18
N GLY A 253 2.30 15.01 -14.47
CA GLY A 253 3.66 14.61 -14.08
C GLY A 253 3.80 14.13 -12.62
N GLU A 254 2.74 14.22 -11.83
CA GLU A 254 2.74 13.81 -10.40
C GLU A 254 3.04 12.32 -10.20
N LEU A 255 2.77 11.48 -11.19
CA LEU A 255 3.15 10.06 -11.12
C LEU A 255 4.67 9.90 -10.95
N GLY A 256 5.47 10.70 -11.64
CA GLY A 256 6.93 10.70 -11.51
C GLY A 256 7.38 11.09 -10.10
N SER A 257 6.77 12.12 -9.52
CA SER A 257 7.02 12.57 -8.15
C SER A 257 6.71 11.46 -7.13
N ARG A 258 5.59 10.75 -7.29
CA ARG A 258 5.22 9.60 -6.43
C ARG A 258 6.19 8.43 -6.55
N VAL A 259 6.61 8.09 -7.75
CA VAL A 259 7.64 7.05 -7.98
C VAL A 259 8.95 7.43 -7.29
N LEU A 260 9.38 8.69 -7.40
CA LEU A 260 10.59 9.18 -6.75
C LEU A 260 10.46 9.14 -5.21
N ALA A 261 9.34 9.59 -4.66
CA ALA A 261 9.05 9.54 -3.22
C ALA A 261 9.10 8.09 -2.69
N ARG A 262 8.54 7.14 -3.44
CA ARG A 262 8.57 5.70 -3.14
C ARG A 262 10.00 5.14 -3.10
N ARG A 263 10.84 5.53 -4.07
CA ARG A 263 12.26 5.13 -4.09
C ARG A 263 13.04 5.70 -2.91
N LYS A 264 12.81 6.98 -2.57
CA LYS A 264 13.42 7.62 -1.40
C LYS A 264 13.01 6.92 -0.10
N TYR A 265 11.71 6.66 0.08
CA TYR A 265 11.20 5.95 1.24
C TYR A 265 11.81 4.55 1.38
N ARG A 266 11.88 3.78 0.29
CA ARG A 266 12.54 2.47 0.26
C ARG A 266 13.99 2.54 0.76
N LEU A 267 14.77 3.47 0.21
CA LEU A 267 16.16 3.64 0.59
C LEU A 267 16.31 4.02 2.07
N GLN A 268 15.49 4.97 2.54
CA GLN A 268 15.47 5.39 3.94
C GLN A 268 15.15 4.21 4.86
N ARG A 269 14.07 3.45 4.58
CA ARG A 269 13.68 2.28 5.39
C ARG A 269 14.75 1.20 5.40
N TRP A 270 15.44 0.99 4.28
CA TRP A 270 16.55 0.06 4.22
C TRP A 270 17.70 0.48 5.15
N PHE A 271 18.07 1.75 5.12
CA PHE A 271 19.12 2.28 6.01
C PHE A 271 18.72 2.18 7.49
N GLU A 272 17.54 2.63 7.84
CA GLU A 272 17.03 2.57 9.21
C GLU A 272 17.13 1.16 9.78
N ARG A 273 16.63 0.17 9.03
CA ARG A 273 16.65 -1.22 9.47
C ARG A 273 18.05 -1.81 9.48
N ARG A 274 18.87 -1.43 8.53
CA ARG A 274 20.25 -1.90 8.51
C ARG A 274 21.02 -1.43 9.72
N VAL A 275 20.86 -0.17 10.07
CA VAL A 275 21.45 0.41 11.28
C VAL A 275 20.88 -0.26 12.52
N GLN A 276 19.58 -0.47 12.61
CA GLN A 276 18.95 -1.17 13.73
C GLN A 276 19.50 -2.59 13.90
N GLU A 277 19.56 -3.39 12.81
CA GLU A 277 20.15 -4.74 12.84
C GLU A 277 21.60 -4.76 13.32
N MET A 278 22.35 -3.70 13.04
CA MET A 278 23.74 -3.56 13.52
C MET A 278 23.78 -3.23 15.00
N ILE A 279 22.97 -2.27 15.44
CA ILE A 279 22.87 -1.87 16.85
C ILE A 279 22.45 -3.05 17.72
N ASP A 280 21.44 -3.85 17.28
CA ASP A 280 20.94 -5.01 18.03
C ASP A 280 21.98 -6.12 18.23
N ARG A 281 23.07 -6.11 17.46
CA ARG A 281 24.17 -7.08 17.56
C ARG A 281 25.31 -6.60 18.42
N GLU A 282 25.30 -5.33 18.83
CA GLU A 282 26.37 -4.80 19.63
C GLU A 282 26.28 -5.29 21.09
N PRO A 283 27.43 -5.60 21.73
CA PRO A 283 27.45 -6.00 23.12
C PRO A 283 27.14 -4.81 24.05
N ALA A 284 26.70 -5.08 25.27
CA ALA A 284 26.36 -4.04 26.24
C ALA A 284 27.48 -3.02 26.46
N ALA A 285 28.74 -3.45 26.38
CA ALA A 285 29.92 -2.58 26.52
C ALA A 285 29.99 -1.50 25.42
N PHE A 286 29.45 -1.77 24.21
CA PHE A 286 29.42 -0.78 23.15
C PHE A 286 28.61 0.46 23.54
N PHE A 287 27.52 0.30 24.27
CA PHE A 287 26.64 1.40 24.67
C PHE A 287 27.23 2.26 25.80
N GLN A 288 28.37 1.84 26.37
CA GLN A 288 29.15 2.62 27.36
C GLN A 288 30.25 3.48 26.71
N LEU A 289 30.52 3.28 25.41
CA LEU A 289 31.49 4.07 24.66
C LEU A 289 30.99 5.51 24.42
N PRO A 290 31.91 6.49 24.26
CA PRO A 290 31.53 7.83 23.80
C PRO A 290 30.76 7.78 22.44
N HIS A 291 29.82 8.68 22.27
CA HIS A 291 28.97 8.74 21.03
C HIS A 291 29.79 8.75 19.74
N GLU A 292 30.91 9.50 19.72
CA GLU A 292 31.79 9.55 18.54
C GLU A 292 32.36 8.18 18.16
N GLN A 293 32.76 7.38 19.16
CA GLN A 293 33.28 6.04 18.93
C GLN A 293 32.18 5.06 18.51
N GLN A 294 30.98 5.18 19.08
CA GLN A 294 29.82 4.40 18.64
C GLN A 294 29.50 4.69 17.17
N MET A 295 29.43 5.96 16.78
CA MET A 295 29.15 6.38 15.40
C MET A 295 30.26 5.91 14.44
N ALA A 296 31.51 6.10 14.78
CA ALA A 296 32.64 5.66 13.95
C ALA A 296 32.61 4.15 13.69
N THR A 297 32.34 3.36 14.74
CA THR A 297 32.25 1.91 14.64
C THR A 297 31.09 1.47 13.73
N LEU A 298 29.90 2.08 13.86
CA LEU A 298 28.74 1.75 13.02
C LEU A 298 28.98 2.14 11.56
N LEU A 299 29.57 3.31 11.29
CA LEU A 299 29.91 3.76 9.95
C LEU A 299 30.93 2.83 9.28
N GLN A 300 31.98 2.42 10.01
CA GLN A 300 32.97 1.47 9.49
C GLN A 300 32.30 0.14 9.12
N LYS A 301 31.46 -0.42 9.98
CA LYS A 301 30.73 -1.66 9.72
C LYS A 301 29.79 -1.52 8.51
N LEU A 302 29.16 -0.36 8.30
CA LEU A 302 28.33 -0.09 7.11
C LEU A 302 29.15 -0.15 5.83
N VAL A 303 30.35 0.42 5.81
CA VAL A 303 31.26 0.42 4.66
C VAL A 303 31.77 -0.98 4.35
N GLU A 304 32.21 -1.74 5.35
CA GLU A 304 32.73 -3.10 5.20
C GLU A 304 31.70 -4.06 4.59
N LEU A 305 30.42 -3.88 4.95
CA LEU A 305 29.33 -4.67 4.38
C LEU A 305 29.09 -4.44 2.89
N GLN A 306 29.40 -3.24 2.36
CA GLN A 306 29.33 -2.95 0.92
C GLN A 306 30.48 -3.63 0.16
N CYS A 307 31.67 -3.71 0.75
CA CYS A 307 32.83 -4.37 0.13
C CYS A 307 32.65 -5.89 0.06
N GLY A 308 32.03 -6.52 1.04
CA GLY A 308 31.78 -7.97 1.06
C GLY A 308 30.74 -8.46 0.02
N CYS A 309 29.85 -7.58 -0.47
CA CYS A 309 28.90 -7.93 -1.54
C CYS A 309 29.48 -7.91 -2.95
N ARG A 310 30.68 -7.35 -3.16
CA ARG A 310 31.35 -7.33 -4.47
C ARG A 310 32.30 -8.52 -4.70
N ALA A 311 32.49 -9.39 -3.71
CA ALA A 311 33.44 -10.49 -3.73
C ALA A 311 32.80 -11.89 -3.80
N LYS A 312 31.52 -12.00 -4.22
CA LYS A 312 30.91 -13.33 -4.50
C LYS A 312 30.19 -13.33 -5.82
#